data_e4275c6443a29db345b473b80094c702
#
_entry.id   e4275c6443a29db345b473b80094c702
#
_cell.length_a   1.000
_cell.length_b   1.000
_cell.length_c   1.000
_cell.angle_alpha   90.00
_cell.angle_beta   90.00
_cell.angle_gamma   90.00
#
_symmetry.space_group_name_H-M   'P 1'
#
loop_
_entity.id
_entity.type
_entity.pdbx_description
1 polymer ?
#
loop_
_entity_poly.entity_id
_entity_poly.type
_entity_poly.pdbx_seq_one_letter_code
_entity_poly.pdbx_strand_id
1 'polypeptide(L)'
;LSIRRQRQMCIRDRGSSGRILVELPGAKDVERVKGLLQSTAQLEFWDAFKGEEFLSFIIQADEIIKSKTSTKNIQETELSEVEELLGTDNDSIVIEKNPILDLIMGQGYPGGPVVAMFNSKDTNIISEYLSDPDVRSLLQPSQRYVKFLWGIPQMSEEGEELVELYALKGNRENTPQLSGSVITDARQAYSVDGITPTVSMQMNTKGAKIWEEMTGNAFNQSSQIAIVLDDIVYSAPGVTSGPISGGNSEISGAFNLNEAIDLANVLRAGKLPASADIVQADEVGPSLGQEAIESGTNSFMIALVLVLVWMMFYYGKVGLYSNIALVLNIVLIFGILSGLGAVLTLPGIAGIVLTIGIAVDANVLIYERVREELYRGKKEKPAISDGYQNALSSILDANITTGLTALILYTFGTGPIKGFATTLLIAVSYTHLTLPTNREV
;
A
#
# COMPACT_ATOMS: atom_id res chain seq x y z
N LEU A 1 19.84 10.19 -13.02
CA LEU A 1 18.74 11.16 -12.74
C LEU A 1 17.33 10.53 -12.66
N SER A 2 17.17 9.21 -12.94
CA SER A 2 15.84 8.56 -12.98
C SER A 2 15.41 7.88 -11.65
N ILE A 3 16.30 7.69 -10.70
CA ILE A 3 16.03 6.88 -9.49
C ILE A 3 15.44 7.69 -8.31
N ARG A 4 15.54 9.01 -8.32
CA ARG A 4 14.99 9.88 -7.25
C ARG A 4 13.51 10.23 -7.39
N ARG A 5 12.84 9.87 -8.48
CA ARG A 5 11.41 10.21 -8.72
C ARG A 5 10.40 9.16 -8.29
N GLN A 6 10.80 8.04 -7.73
CA GLN A 6 9.89 6.91 -7.54
C GLN A 6 9.32 6.73 -6.13
N ARG A 7 9.48 7.62 -5.17
CA ARG A 7 8.94 7.34 -3.82
C ARG A 7 8.63 8.62 -3.04
N GLN A 8 7.54 9.27 -3.38
CA GLN A 8 6.81 10.05 -2.39
C GLN A 8 5.42 9.40 -2.23
N MET A 9 5.36 8.43 -1.31
CA MET A 9 4.10 8.02 -0.74
C MET A 9 3.61 9.19 0.11
N CYS A 10 2.62 9.93 -0.37
CA CYS A 10 2.01 11.01 0.39
C CYS A 10 0.96 10.42 1.32
N ILE A 11 1.33 10.18 2.58
CA ILE A 11 0.38 9.85 3.64
C ILE A 11 -0.14 11.18 4.20
N ARG A 12 -1.43 11.43 4.03
CA ARG A 12 -2.09 12.62 4.60
C ARG A 12 -3.09 12.17 5.65
N ASP A 13 -2.72 12.36 6.91
CA ASP A 13 -3.65 12.16 8.03
C ASP A 13 -4.79 13.20 7.95
N ARG A 14 -6.02 12.72 8.10
CA ARG A 14 -7.22 13.55 8.13
C ARG A 14 -7.97 13.31 9.41
N GLY A 15 -7.70 14.21 10.33
CA GLY A 15 -8.29 14.24 11.64
C GLY A 15 -9.76 13.82 11.72
N SER A 16 -10.11 13.17 12.80
CA SER A 16 -11.42 12.77 13.35
C SER A 16 -12.12 11.55 12.74
N SER A 17 -11.82 11.06 11.54
CA SER A 17 -12.51 9.89 10.96
C SER A 17 -11.67 8.60 10.89
N GLY A 18 -10.40 8.62 11.31
CA GLY A 18 -9.50 7.47 11.21
C GLY A 18 -9.18 7.05 9.76
N ARG A 19 -9.42 7.90 8.77
CA ARG A 19 -9.16 7.61 7.35
C ARG A 19 -7.89 8.29 6.89
N ILE A 20 -7.02 7.52 6.22
CA ILE A 20 -5.76 7.97 5.64
C ILE A 20 -5.91 7.91 4.12
N LEU A 21 -5.55 8.98 3.41
CA LEU A 21 -5.42 8.97 1.96
C LEU A 21 -3.97 8.65 1.60
N VAL A 22 -3.78 7.60 0.81
CA VAL A 22 -2.48 7.18 0.29
C VAL A 22 -2.51 7.35 -1.23
N GLU A 23 -1.61 8.16 -1.76
CA GLU A 23 -1.45 8.37 -3.21
C GLU A 23 -0.10 7.77 -3.64
N LEU A 24 -0.14 6.88 -4.62
CA LEU A 24 1.03 6.12 -5.10
C LEU A 24 1.23 6.33 -6.60
N PRO A 25 1.82 7.45 -7.00
CA PRO A 25 2.08 7.71 -8.41
C PRO A 25 3.12 6.73 -8.97
N GLY A 26 2.78 6.07 -10.08
CA GLY A 26 3.68 5.15 -10.80
C GLY A 26 3.79 3.75 -10.20
N ALA A 27 2.84 3.32 -9.37
CA ALA A 27 2.74 1.94 -8.92
C ALA A 27 2.45 1.03 -10.14
N LYS A 28 3.31 0.02 -10.37
CA LYS A 28 3.16 -0.91 -11.49
C LYS A 28 2.34 -2.16 -11.12
N ASP A 29 2.40 -2.56 -9.86
CA ASP A 29 1.72 -3.73 -9.31
C ASP A 29 0.83 -3.27 -8.16
N VAL A 30 -0.43 -3.07 -8.47
CA VAL A 30 -1.39 -2.47 -7.55
C VAL A 30 -1.84 -3.48 -6.50
N GLU A 31 -2.03 -4.75 -6.85
CA GLU A 31 -2.44 -5.79 -5.91
C GLU A 31 -1.37 -6.02 -4.84
N ARG A 32 -0.10 -6.06 -5.25
CA ARG A 32 1.02 -6.15 -4.32
C ARG A 32 1.07 -4.96 -3.36
N VAL A 33 0.85 -3.76 -3.87
CA VAL A 33 0.82 -2.54 -3.04
C VAL A 33 -0.36 -2.55 -2.08
N LYS A 34 -1.54 -3.01 -2.50
CA LYS A 34 -2.70 -3.17 -1.62
C LYS A 34 -2.39 -4.14 -0.48
N GLY A 35 -1.79 -5.30 -0.79
CA GLY A 35 -1.35 -6.26 0.22
C GLY A 35 -0.40 -5.65 1.24
N LEU A 36 0.61 -4.89 0.79
CA LEU A 36 1.56 -4.21 1.68
C LEU A 36 0.92 -3.13 2.56
N LEU A 37 -0.11 -2.44 2.07
CA LEU A 37 -0.83 -1.41 2.85
C LEU A 37 -1.79 -2.02 3.87
N GLN A 38 -2.35 -3.19 3.60
CA GLN A 38 -3.24 -3.91 4.51
C GLN A 38 -2.47 -4.73 5.54
N SER A 39 -1.23 -5.11 5.24
CA SER A 39 -0.37 -5.82 6.18
C SER A 39 -0.08 -4.94 7.41
N THR A 40 -0.08 -5.55 8.59
CA THR A 40 0.35 -4.85 9.81
C THR A 40 1.85 -4.62 9.82
N ALA A 41 2.57 -5.21 8.86
CA ALA A 41 4.02 -5.24 8.78
C ALA A 41 4.66 -5.67 10.10
N GLN A 42 3.98 -6.57 10.83
CA GLN A 42 4.47 -7.08 12.10
C GLN A 42 5.56 -8.10 11.84
N LEU A 43 6.78 -7.62 11.83
CA LEU A 43 7.95 -8.48 11.72
C LEU A 43 8.28 -9.10 13.06
N GLU A 44 8.55 -10.40 13.04
CA GLU A 44 8.87 -11.20 14.20
C GLU A 44 10.02 -12.16 13.87
N PHE A 45 10.89 -12.38 14.84
CA PHE A 45 11.96 -13.39 14.77
C PHE A 45 11.70 -14.48 15.80
N TRP A 46 11.65 -15.71 15.34
CA TRP A 46 11.34 -16.87 16.15
C TRP A 46 12.40 -17.94 15.96
N ASP A 47 12.81 -18.60 17.04
CA ASP A 47 13.57 -19.83 16.91
C ASP A 47 12.70 -20.93 16.30
N ALA A 48 13.21 -21.61 15.28
CA ALA A 48 12.53 -22.75 14.69
C ALA A 48 12.96 -24.08 15.34
N PHE A 49 12.03 -25.02 15.42
CA PHE A 49 12.34 -26.41 15.64
C PHE A 49 12.85 -27.04 14.34
N LYS A 50 13.53 -28.17 14.43
CA LYS A 50 13.83 -28.99 13.26
C LYS A 50 12.57 -29.74 12.82
N GLY A 51 12.29 -29.77 11.53
CA GLY A 51 11.09 -30.41 10.99
C GLY A 51 10.99 -31.89 11.34
N GLU A 52 12.14 -32.57 11.38
CA GLU A 52 12.25 -34.01 11.74
C GLU A 52 11.73 -34.32 13.16
N GLU A 53 11.77 -33.37 14.10
CA GLU A 53 11.27 -33.53 15.46
C GLU A 53 9.72 -33.70 15.50
N PHE A 54 9.02 -33.33 14.43
CA PHE A 54 7.57 -33.40 14.31
C PHE A 54 7.05 -34.56 13.47
N LEU A 55 7.91 -35.38 12.88
CA LEU A 55 7.46 -36.51 12.06
C LEU A 55 6.56 -37.47 12.85
N SER A 56 7.01 -37.86 14.08
CA SER A 56 6.21 -38.71 14.94
C SER A 56 4.87 -38.07 15.36
N PHE A 57 4.87 -36.76 15.60
CA PHE A 57 3.69 -35.99 15.93
C PHE A 57 2.69 -35.97 14.77
N ILE A 58 3.12 -35.73 13.53
CA ILE A 58 2.26 -35.73 12.34
C ILE A 58 1.61 -37.11 12.12
N ILE A 59 2.38 -38.20 12.27
CA ILE A 59 1.85 -39.56 12.12
C ILE A 59 0.77 -39.84 13.17
N GLN A 60 1.02 -39.51 14.45
CA GLN A 60 0.05 -39.71 15.52
C GLN A 60 -1.17 -38.77 15.39
N ALA A 61 -0.97 -37.55 14.90
CA ALA A 61 -2.05 -36.62 14.57
C ALA A 61 -2.97 -37.17 13.50
N ASP A 62 -2.42 -37.75 12.44
CA ASP A 62 -3.17 -38.40 11.37
C ASP A 62 -4.07 -39.52 11.91
N GLU A 63 -3.54 -40.40 12.79
CA GLU A 63 -4.31 -41.47 13.43
C GLU A 63 -5.48 -40.94 14.27
N ILE A 64 -5.28 -39.87 15.05
CA ILE A 64 -6.35 -39.26 15.84
C ILE A 64 -7.44 -38.68 14.93
N ILE A 65 -7.06 -37.90 13.91
CA ILE A 65 -8.02 -37.30 12.99
C ILE A 65 -8.78 -38.37 12.20
N LYS A 66 -8.06 -39.43 11.76
CA LYS A 66 -8.68 -40.59 11.08
C LYS A 66 -9.74 -41.27 11.96
N SER A 67 -9.44 -41.48 13.25
CA SER A 67 -10.39 -42.07 14.21
C SER A 67 -11.65 -41.21 14.42
N LYS A 68 -11.48 -39.88 14.52
CA LYS A 68 -12.57 -38.91 14.66
C LYS A 68 -13.45 -38.87 13.42
N THR A 69 -12.85 -38.88 12.22
CA THR A 69 -13.57 -38.83 10.93
C THR A 69 -14.36 -40.12 10.72
N SER A 70 -13.78 -41.26 11.05
CA SER A 70 -14.48 -42.56 10.98
C SER A 70 -15.69 -42.62 11.94
N THR A 71 -15.55 -42.09 13.17
CA THR A 71 -16.65 -42.05 14.15
C THR A 71 -17.79 -41.12 13.68
N LYS A 72 -17.46 -40.02 12.99
CA LYS A 72 -18.45 -39.06 12.50
C LYS A 72 -19.28 -39.65 11.32
N ASN A 73 -18.63 -40.41 10.45
CA ASN A 73 -19.29 -41.11 9.36
C ASN A 73 -20.25 -42.21 9.85
N ILE A 74 -19.93 -42.89 10.96
CA ILE A 74 -20.81 -43.91 11.56
C ILE A 74 -22.08 -43.26 12.12
N GLN A 75 -21.99 -42.07 12.72
CA GLN A 75 -23.15 -41.34 13.25
C GLN A 75 -24.07 -40.76 12.16
N GLU A 76 -23.52 -40.38 11.00
CA GLU A 76 -24.31 -39.92 9.86
C GLU A 76 -24.98 -41.09 9.11
N THR A 77 -24.42 -42.30 9.17
CA THR A 77 -24.99 -43.50 8.52
C THR A 77 -26.17 -44.08 9.33
N GLU A 78 -26.27 -43.88 10.65
CA GLU A 78 -27.42 -44.29 11.45
C GLU A 78 -28.71 -43.50 11.17
N LEU A 79 -28.64 -42.38 10.46
CA LEU A 79 -29.78 -41.55 10.06
C LEU A 79 -30.30 -41.85 8.64
N SER A 80 -29.66 -42.73 7.88
CA SER A 80 -30.05 -43.07 6.51
C SER A 80 -30.45 -44.52 6.28
N GLU A 81 -30.86 -45.30 7.32
CA GLU A 81 -31.33 -46.68 7.20
C GLU A 81 -32.67 -46.85 6.45
N VAL A 82 -33.16 -45.85 5.74
CA VAL A 82 -34.41 -45.95 4.95
C VAL A 82 -34.18 -46.17 3.46
N GLU A 83 -32.94 -46.05 2.97
CA GLU A 83 -32.62 -46.23 1.49
C GLU A 83 -31.93 -47.56 1.13
N GLU A 84 -31.68 -48.45 2.09
CA GLU A 84 -30.96 -49.72 1.89
C GLU A 84 -31.84 -50.92 1.39
N LEU A 85 -33.01 -50.66 0.80
CA LEU A 85 -33.89 -51.70 0.25
C LEU A 85 -33.90 -51.84 -1.25
N LEU A 86 -32.97 -51.17 -1.96
CA LEU A 86 -32.78 -51.33 -3.39
C LEU A 86 -31.34 -51.73 -3.70
N GLY A 87 -31.11 -53.02 -3.72
CA GLY A 87 -29.81 -53.62 -3.95
C GLY A 87 -29.12 -53.17 -5.21
N THR A 88 -27.90 -52.79 -5.05
CA THR A 88 -26.82 -52.93 -6.04
C THR A 88 -25.52 -53.16 -5.26
N ASP A 89 -24.98 -54.38 -5.46
CA ASP A 89 -23.63 -54.74 -5.04
C ASP A 89 -22.64 -53.78 -5.64
N ASN A 90 -22.17 -52.82 -4.85
CA ASN A 90 -20.94 -52.10 -5.09
C ASN A 90 -20.02 -52.45 -3.92
N ASP A 91 -19.06 -53.34 -4.17
CA ASP A 91 -17.84 -53.47 -3.41
C ASP A 91 -17.11 -52.12 -3.47
N SER A 92 -17.58 -51.17 -2.67
CA SER A 92 -16.83 -49.94 -2.40
C SER A 92 -15.63 -50.34 -1.54
N ILE A 93 -14.48 -50.50 -2.15
CA ILE A 93 -13.20 -50.53 -1.47
C ILE A 93 -13.13 -49.22 -0.70
N VAL A 94 -13.35 -49.30 0.60
CA VAL A 94 -13.10 -48.16 1.52
C VAL A 94 -11.58 -47.92 1.48
N ILE A 95 -11.15 -47.06 0.61
CA ILE A 95 -9.77 -46.57 0.61
C ILE A 95 -9.64 -45.78 1.91
N GLU A 96 -8.99 -46.41 2.89
CA GLU A 96 -8.66 -45.72 4.15
C GLU A 96 -7.80 -44.51 3.81
N LYS A 97 -8.42 -43.33 3.79
CA LYS A 97 -7.74 -42.07 3.49
C LYS A 97 -7.05 -41.59 4.76
N ASN A 98 -5.76 -41.27 4.66
CA ASN A 98 -5.02 -40.65 5.75
C ASN A 98 -5.21 -39.13 5.69
N PRO A 99 -5.90 -38.51 6.65
CA PRO A 99 -6.34 -37.12 6.52
C PRO A 99 -5.21 -36.09 6.36
N ILE A 100 -4.05 -36.36 6.95
CA ILE A 100 -2.88 -35.47 6.89
C ILE A 100 -1.81 -36.05 5.97
N LEU A 101 -1.50 -37.34 6.09
CA LEU A 101 -0.37 -37.95 5.37
C LEU A 101 -0.57 -37.98 3.86
N ASP A 102 -1.82 -38.18 3.38
CA ASP A 102 -2.13 -38.18 1.93
C ASP A 102 -2.05 -36.77 1.33
N LEU A 103 -2.03 -35.70 2.13
CA LEU A 103 -1.92 -34.32 1.71
C LEU A 103 -0.45 -33.80 1.69
N ILE A 104 0.50 -34.61 2.19
CA ILE A 104 1.92 -34.23 2.18
C ILE A 104 2.47 -34.38 0.77
N MET A 105 2.86 -33.28 0.16
CA MET A 105 3.46 -33.21 -1.17
C MET A 105 4.98 -33.31 -1.15
N GLY A 106 5.61 -33.04 0.01
CA GLY A 106 7.06 -33.11 0.16
C GLY A 106 7.53 -32.96 1.59
N GLN A 107 8.81 -33.24 1.80
CA GLN A 107 9.45 -33.08 3.11
C GLN A 107 10.60 -32.09 3.02
N GLY A 108 10.89 -31.41 4.13
CA GLY A 108 12.07 -30.55 4.22
C GLY A 108 13.38 -31.35 4.19
N TYR A 109 14.48 -30.67 3.98
CA TYR A 109 15.81 -31.31 4.04
C TYR A 109 16.15 -31.70 5.49
N PRO A 110 16.95 -32.77 5.70
CA PRO A 110 17.34 -33.25 7.03
C PRO A 110 17.99 -32.13 7.87
N GLY A 111 17.53 -31.96 9.11
CA GLY A 111 18.00 -30.88 10.00
C GLY A 111 17.47 -29.48 9.64
N GLY A 112 16.64 -29.36 8.62
CA GLY A 112 15.97 -28.11 8.24
C GLY A 112 14.75 -27.79 9.11
N PRO A 113 14.20 -26.57 8.96
CA PRO A 113 13.07 -26.08 9.79
C PRO A 113 11.70 -26.48 9.25
N VAL A 114 11.61 -27.01 8.04
CA VAL A 114 10.37 -27.38 7.36
C VAL A 114 9.88 -28.73 7.86
N VAL A 115 8.67 -28.79 8.38
CA VAL A 115 8.03 -30.03 8.87
C VAL A 115 7.55 -30.86 7.68
N ALA A 116 6.80 -30.26 6.78
CA ALA A 116 6.29 -30.85 5.56
C ALA A 116 5.85 -29.78 4.56
N MET A 117 5.64 -30.16 3.30
CA MET A 117 5.09 -29.29 2.25
C MET A 117 3.70 -29.77 1.88
N PHE A 118 2.79 -28.83 1.69
CA PHE A 118 1.38 -29.07 1.36
C PHE A 118 0.94 -28.22 0.17
N ASN A 119 -0.18 -28.58 -0.45
CA ASN A 119 -0.82 -27.71 -1.43
C ASN A 119 -1.43 -26.49 -0.69
N SER A 120 -1.33 -25.31 -1.28
CA SER A 120 -1.87 -24.05 -0.74
C SER A 120 -3.37 -24.14 -0.41
N LYS A 121 -4.13 -24.96 -1.12
CA LYS A 121 -5.56 -25.17 -0.91
C LYS A 121 -5.88 -25.91 0.39
N ASP A 122 -4.95 -26.72 0.89
CA ASP A 122 -5.16 -27.61 2.04
C ASP A 122 -4.70 -26.98 3.37
N THR A 123 -4.10 -25.79 3.33
CA THR A 123 -3.55 -25.09 4.50
C THR A 123 -4.57 -24.87 5.61
N ASN A 124 -5.83 -24.55 5.25
CA ASN A 124 -6.89 -24.30 6.24
C ASN A 124 -7.28 -25.59 6.98
N ILE A 125 -7.44 -26.69 6.24
CA ILE A 125 -7.80 -27.99 6.80
C ILE A 125 -6.68 -28.51 7.71
N ILE A 126 -5.44 -28.43 7.25
CA ILE A 126 -4.27 -28.84 8.07
C ILE A 126 -4.14 -27.95 9.32
N SER A 127 -4.37 -26.65 9.21
CA SER A 127 -4.35 -25.74 10.36
C SER A 127 -5.43 -26.08 11.39
N GLU A 128 -6.62 -26.48 10.95
CA GLU A 128 -7.70 -26.95 11.81
C GLU A 128 -7.28 -28.23 12.53
N TYR A 129 -6.73 -29.23 11.82
CA TYR A 129 -6.26 -30.49 12.40
C TYR A 129 -5.14 -30.27 13.42
N LEU A 130 -4.16 -29.43 13.12
CA LEU A 130 -3.07 -29.11 14.03
C LEU A 130 -3.49 -28.26 15.25
N SER A 131 -4.65 -27.63 15.18
CA SER A 131 -5.22 -26.84 16.28
C SER A 131 -6.15 -27.67 17.18
N ASP A 132 -6.50 -28.90 16.78
CA ASP A 132 -7.37 -29.80 17.56
C ASP A 132 -6.77 -30.09 18.95
N PRO A 133 -7.54 -29.98 20.04
CA PRO A 133 -7.05 -30.19 21.40
C PRO A 133 -6.42 -31.56 21.64
N ASP A 134 -6.99 -32.63 21.04
CA ASP A 134 -6.48 -33.98 21.20
C ASP A 134 -5.16 -34.17 20.46
N VAL A 135 -5.03 -33.59 19.27
CA VAL A 135 -3.78 -33.54 18.53
C VAL A 135 -2.72 -32.74 19.30
N ARG A 136 -3.09 -31.58 19.83
CA ARG A 136 -2.20 -30.75 20.66
C ARG A 136 -1.73 -31.47 21.92
N SER A 137 -2.50 -32.39 22.46
CA SER A 137 -2.12 -33.19 23.65
C SER A 137 -0.96 -34.15 23.39
N LEU A 138 -0.67 -34.48 22.13
CA LEU A 138 0.47 -35.33 21.72
C LEU A 138 1.83 -34.62 21.83
N LEU A 139 1.85 -33.29 21.91
CA LEU A 139 3.06 -32.49 21.95
C LEU A 139 3.84 -32.75 23.23
N GLN A 140 5.15 -32.88 23.09
CA GLN A 140 6.05 -33.00 24.25
C GLN A 140 6.01 -31.73 25.12
N PRO A 141 6.36 -31.80 26.40
CA PRO A 141 6.37 -30.63 27.28
C PRO A 141 7.21 -29.45 26.75
N SER A 142 8.32 -29.75 26.03
CA SER A 142 9.18 -28.76 25.37
C SER A 142 8.55 -28.11 24.15
N GLN A 143 7.57 -28.76 23.53
CA GLN A 143 6.87 -28.34 22.31
C GLN A 143 5.47 -27.78 22.59
N ARG A 144 5.04 -27.75 23.88
CA ARG A 144 3.67 -27.40 24.28
C ARG A 144 3.17 -26.08 23.68
N TYR A 145 4.04 -25.12 23.51
CA TYR A 145 3.72 -23.79 23.00
C TYR A 145 4.15 -23.61 21.54
N VAL A 146 4.33 -24.70 20.79
CA VAL A 146 4.70 -24.62 19.37
C VAL A 146 3.67 -23.82 18.60
N LYS A 147 4.16 -22.90 17.75
CA LYS A 147 3.38 -22.13 16.79
C LYS A 147 3.65 -22.72 15.40
N PHE A 148 2.62 -23.29 14.77
CA PHE A 148 2.70 -23.72 13.38
C PHE A 148 2.38 -22.56 12.48
N LEU A 149 3.26 -22.22 11.53
CA LEU A 149 3.06 -21.18 10.55
C LEU A 149 3.41 -21.67 9.15
N TRP A 150 2.78 -21.06 8.17
CA TRP A 150 2.98 -21.35 6.76
C TRP A 150 4.03 -20.44 6.15
N GLY A 151 4.80 -20.98 5.21
CA GLY A 151 5.74 -20.22 4.39
C GLY A 151 5.06 -19.47 3.25
N ILE A 152 5.86 -18.77 2.45
CA ILE A 152 5.39 -18.15 1.21
C ILE A 152 5.06 -19.25 0.20
N PRO A 153 3.91 -19.17 -0.50
CA PRO A 153 3.57 -20.09 -1.57
C PRO A 153 4.63 -20.08 -2.68
N GLN A 154 5.06 -21.26 -3.10
CA GLN A 154 6.04 -21.46 -4.16
C GLN A 154 5.42 -22.31 -5.27
N MET A 155 5.63 -21.92 -6.53
CA MET A 155 5.16 -22.70 -7.67
C MET A 155 6.11 -23.89 -7.89
N SER A 156 5.53 -25.09 -7.87
CA SER A 156 6.25 -26.31 -8.25
C SER A 156 6.51 -26.34 -9.76
N GLU A 157 7.46 -27.18 -10.21
CA GLU A 157 7.69 -27.45 -11.64
C GLU A 157 6.43 -28.00 -12.36
N GLU A 158 5.54 -28.63 -11.63
CA GLU A 158 4.27 -29.17 -12.12
C GLU A 158 3.14 -28.12 -12.18
N GLY A 159 3.39 -26.88 -11.75
CA GLY A 159 2.43 -25.78 -11.75
C GLY A 159 1.48 -25.78 -10.55
N GLU A 160 1.75 -26.57 -9.53
CA GLU A 160 1.02 -26.55 -8.27
C GLU A 160 1.64 -25.57 -7.29
N GLU A 161 0.81 -24.92 -6.48
CA GLU A 161 1.23 -23.97 -5.47
C GLU A 161 1.46 -24.70 -4.15
N LEU A 162 2.73 -24.87 -3.79
CA LEU A 162 3.17 -25.55 -2.56
C LEU A 162 3.52 -24.56 -1.47
N VAL A 163 3.21 -24.91 -0.22
CA VAL A 163 3.49 -24.12 0.97
C VAL A 163 4.19 -24.98 2.01
N GLU A 164 5.25 -24.45 2.59
CA GLU A 164 6.03 -25.08 3.63
C GLU A 164 5.40 -24.86 5.01
N LEU A 165 5.30 -25.91 5.82
CA LEU A 165 4.87 -25.83 7.22
C LEU A 165 6.07 -25.73 8.14
N TYR A 166 6.09 -24.73 9.00
CA TYR A 166 7.12 -24.48 9.99
C TYR A 166 6.60 -24.67 11.42
N ALA A 167 7.45 -25.19 12.30
CA ALA A 167 7.19 -25.31 13.72
C ALA A 167 8.12 -24.34 14.49
N LEU A 168 7.55 -23.32 15.11
CA LEU A 168 8.29 -22.28 15.81
C LEU A 168 8.25 -22.46 17.32
N LYS A 169 9.34 -22.12 18.02
CA LYS A 169 9.45 -22.19 19.48
C LYS A 169 8.68 -21.03 20.11
N GLY A 170 7.40 -21.26 20.38
CA GLY A 170 6.55 -20.29 21.06
C GLY A 170 6.73 -20.28 22.58
N ASN A 171 6.10 -19.34 23.23
CA ASN A 171 6.01 -19.18 24.67
C ASN A 171 4.56 -19.05 25.12
N ARG A 172 4.32 -19.01 26.44
CA ARG A 172 2.98 -18.93 27.02
C ARG A 172 2.21 -17.65 26.58
N GLU A 173 2.94 -16.58 26.32
CA GLU A 173 2.38 -15.27 25.96
C GLU A 173 2.21 -15.10 24.45
N ASN A 174 2.65 -16.09 23.65
CA ASN A 174 2.67 -16.05 22.18
C ASN A 174 3.36 -14.78 21.65
N THR A 175 4.45 -14.36 22.29
CA THR A 175 5.27 -13.22 21.89
C THR A 175 6.57 -13.67 21.26
N PRO A 176 7.05 -13.00 20.18
CA PRO A 176 8.30 -13.34 19.55
C PRO A 176 9.50 -13.07 20.47
N GLN A 177 10.59 -13.82 20.30
CA GLN A 177 11.83 -13.54 21.00
C GLN A 177 12.40 -12.18 20.65
N LEU A 178 12.25 -11.77 19.38
CA LEU A 178 12.63 -10.45 18.91
C LEU A 178 11.58 -9.90 17.95
N SER A 179 11.14 -8.68 18.22
CA SER A 179 10.18 -7.96 17.37
C SER A 179 10.91 -7.02 16.41
N GLY A 180 10.35 -6.80 15.23
CA GLY A 180 10.86 -5.86 14.23
C GLY A 180 10.97 -4.40 14.71
N SER A 181 10.34 -4.04 15.82
CA SER A 181 10.45 -2.71 16.42
C SER A 181 11.88 -2.32 16.84
N VAL A 182 12.79 -3.28 16.92
CA VAL A 182 14.20 -3.03 17.23
C VAL A 182 15.03 -2.67 15.99
N ILE A 183 14.49 -2.83 14.79
CA ILE A 183 15.17 -2.50 13.54
C ILE A 183 15.17 -0.98 13.37
N THR A 184 16.34 -0.41 13.14
CA THR A 184 16.54 1.02 12.95
C THR A 184 16.70 1.41 11.49
N ASP A 185 17.26 0.51 10.67
CA ASP A 185 17.37 0.65 9.22
C ASP A 185 17.35 -0.70 8.54
N ALA A 186 16.82 -0.74 7.33
CA ALA A 186 16.89 -1.91 6.46
C ALA A 186 16.98 -1.46 4.99
N ARG A 187 17.77 -2.17 4.19
CA ARG A 187 17.97 -1.85 2.78
C ARG A 187 18.25 -3.11 1.97
N GLN A 188 17.81 -3.10 0.74
CA GLN A 188 18.21 -4.11 -0.20
C GLN A 188 19.74 -4.02 -0.44
N ALA A 189 20.38 -5.17 -0.47
CA ALA A 189 21.78 -5.35 -0.71
C ALA A 189 21.99 -6.51 -1.72
N TYR A 190 23.21 -6.80 -2.04
CA TYR A 190 23.59 -8.02 -2.77
C TYR A 190 24.55 -8.83 -1.92
N SER A 191 24.43 -10.15 -1.97
CA SER A 191 25.35 -11.08 -1.34
C SER A 191 26.79 -10.89 -1.84
N VAL A 192 27.74 -11.52 -1.20
CA VAL A 192 29.18 -11.46 -1.56
C VAL A 192 29.43 -11.84 -3.02
N ASP A 193 28.57 -12.66 -3.62
CA ASP A 193 28.61 -13.02 -5.05
C ASP A 193 28.24 -11.84 -6.00
N GLY A 194 27.67 -10.75 -5.46
CA GLY A 194 27.24 -9.58 -6.21
C GLY A 194 26.01 -9.78 -7.09
N ILE A 195 25.38 -10.95 -7.06
CA ILE A 195 24.26 -11.33 -7.94
C ILE A 195 22.97 -11.56 -7.14
N THR A 196 23.07 -12.29 -6.03
CA THR A 196 21.91 -12.71 -5.25
C THR A 196 21.38 -11.54 -4.40
N PRO A 197 20.10 -11.10 -4.56
CA PRO A 197 19.52 -10.06 -3.75
C PRO A 197 19.38 -10.50 -2.29
N THR A 198 19.76 -9.62 -1.37
CA THR A 198 19.68 -9.81 0.08
C THR A 198 19.09 -8.58 0.74
N VAL A 199 18.76 -8.68 2.02
CA VAL A 199 18.29 -7.54 2.82
C VAL A 199 19.23 -7.33 4.00
N SER A 200 19.95 -6.22 3.97
CA SER A 200 20.77 -5.77 5.10
C SER A 200 19.90 -5.05 6.10
N MET A 201 20.00 -5.39 7.38
CA MET A 201 19.26 -4.74 8.47
C MET A 201 20.18 -4.31 9.60
N GLN A 202 19.80 -3.25 10.28
CA GLN A 202 20.50 -2.73 11.46
C GLN A 202 19.52 -2.63 12.63
N MET A 203 19.96 -3.09 13.81
CA MET A 203 19.18 -3.09 15.04
C MET A 203 19.70 -2.05 16.04
N ASN A 204 18.82 -1.62 16.93
CA ASN A 204 19.22 -0.81 18.09
C ASN A 204 20.02 -1.66 19.10
N THR A 205 20.65 -1.02 20.09
CA THR A 205 21.50 -1.68 21.09
C THR A 205 20.80 -2.82 21.86
N LYS A 206 19.49 -2.67 22.12
CA LYS A 206 18.70 -3.70 22.82
C LYS A 206 18.47 -4.90 21.90
N GLY A 207 18.07 -4.65 20.67
CA GLY A 207 17.85 -5.70 19.65
C GLY A 207 19.15 -6.45 19.34
N ALA A 208 20.27 -5.72 19.20
CA ALA A 208 21.57 -6.31 18.93
C ALA A 208 22.01 -7.36 19.97
N LYS A 209 21.76 -7.10 21.26
CA LYS A 209 22.07 -8.08 22.33
C LYS A 209 21.20 -9.33 22.26
N ILE A 210 19.89 -9.15 22.06
CA ILE A 210 18.97 -10.30 21.94
C ILE A 210 19.30 -11.11 20.68
N TRP A 211 19.60 -10.41 19.57
CA TRP A 211 20.00 -11.04 18.31
C TRP A 211 21.28 -11.85 18.42
N GLU A 212 22.29 -11.33 19.11
CA GLU A 212 23.55 -12.05 19.40
C GLU A 212 23.28 -13.33 20.21
N GLU A 213 22.40 -13.26 21.21
CA GLU A 213 22.00 -14.43 22.00
C GLU A 213 21.24 -15.46 21.15
N MET A 214 20.22 -15.02 20.38
CA MET A 214 19.45 -15.88 19.49
C MET A 214 20.33 -16.57 18.45
N THR A 215 21.16 -15.79 17.76
CA THR A 215 22.08 -16.34 16.74
C THR A 215 23.13 -17.26 17.34
N GLY A 216 23.63 -16.97 18.55
CA GLY A 216 24.51 -17.85 19.31
C GLY A 216 23.86 -19.17 19.69
N ASN A 217 22.62 -19.13 20.16
CA ASN A 217 21.85 -20.35 20.48
C ASN A 217 21.53 -21.15 19.22
N ALA A 218 21.13 -20.50 18.13
CA ALA A 218 20.86 -21.16 16.86
C ALA A 218 22.13 -21.83 16.28
N PHE A 219 23.27 -21.17 16.35
CA PHE A 219 24.55 -21.75 15.92
C PHE A 219 24.90 -23.00 16.74
N ASN A 220 24.83 -22.94 18.07
CA ASN A 220 25.17 -24.03 18.97
C ASN A 220 24.24 -25.26 18.79
N GLN A 221 22.96 -25.03 18.48
CA GLN A 221 21.95 -26.07 18.29
C GLN A 221 21.82 -26.51 16.82
N SER A 222 22.56 -25.90 15.91
CA SER A 222 22.37 -26.05 14.46
C SER A 222 20.90 -25.92 14.06
N SER A 223 20.24 -24.91 14.62
CA SER A 223 18.86 -24.57 14.37
C SER A 223 18.75 -23.31 13.50
N GLN A 224 17.55 -23.00 13.06
CA GLN A 224 17.24 -21.88 12.19
C GLN A 224 16.45 -20.83 12.95
N ILE A 225 16.51 -19.59 12.46
CA ILE A 225 15.71 -18.48 12.97
C ILE A 225 14.70 -18.09 11.87
N ALA A 226 13.42 -18.30 12.15
CA ALA A 226 12.36 -17.92 11.25
C ALA A 226 12.09 -16.42 11.29
N ILE A 227 12.01 -15.82 10.12
CA ILE A 227 11.64 -14.43 9.89
C ILE A 227 10.19 -14.44 9.45
N VAL A 228 9.31 -13.96 10.34
CA VAL A 228 7.85 -14.01 10.17
C VAL A 228 7.34 -12.60 9.95
N LEU A 229 6.48 -12.45 8.97
CA LEU A 229 5.77 -11.21 8.69
C LEU A 229 4.27 -11.50 8.59
N ASP A 230 3.47 -10.91 9.47
CA ASP A 230 2.03 -11.10 9.53
C ASP A 230 1.60 -12.60 9.53
N ASP A 231 2.21 -13.39 10.41
CA ASP A 231 2.01 -14.83 10.56
C ASP A 231 2.43 -15.70 9.35
N ILE A 232 3.15 -15.14 8.38
CA ILE A 232 3.74 -15.88 7.26
C ILE A 232 5.26 -15.94 7.43
N VAL A 233 5.85 -17.14 7.28
CA VAL A 233 7.30 -17.31 7.31
C VAL A 233 7.89 -16.94 5.95
N TYR A 234 8.66 -15.86 5.94
CA TYR A 234 9.32 -15.38 4.73
C TYR A 234 10.63 -16.12 4.45
N SER A 235 11.33 -16.47 5.51
CA SER A 235 12.61 -17.20 5.42
C SER A 235 12.95 -17.77 6.78
N ALA A 236 13.71 -18.86 6.82
CA ALA A 236 14.23 -19.45 8.05
C ALA A 236 15.71 -19.81 7.89
N PRO A 237 16.62 -18.81 7.79
CA PRO A 237 18.03 -19.05 7.61
C PRO A 237 18.69 -19.70 8.82
N GLY A 238 19.66 -20.58 8.58
CA GLY A 238 20.57 -21.09 9.60
C GLY A 238 21.71 -20.10 9.88
N VAL A 239 22.24 -20.15 11.08
CA VAL A 239 23.41 -19.35 11.48
C VAL A 239 24.68 -20.20 11.28
N THR A 240 25.54 -19.77 10.35
CA THR A 240 26.75 -20.54 9.95
C THR A 240 28.03 -20.00 10.55
N SER A 241 28.10 -18.73 10.94
CA SER A 241 29.33 -18.03 11.35
C SER A 241 29.39 -17.67 12.83
N GLY A 242 28.54 -18.28 13.67
CA GLY A 242 28.49 -18.00 15.11
C GLY A 242 27.60 -16.84 15.50
N PRO A 243 27.67 -16.36 16.75
CA PRO A 243 26.84 -15.24 17.23
C PRO A 243 27.08 -13.98 16.41
N ILE A 244 26.00 -13.33 15.97
CA ILE A 244 26.06 -12.09 15.19
C ILE A 244 25.97 -10.92 16.15
N SER A 245 27.11 -10.30 16.46
CA SER A 245 27.21 -9.16 17.37
C SER A 245 27.10 -7.82 16.61
N GLY A 246 26.82 -6.74 17.34
CA GLY A 246 26.82 -5.37 16.80
C GLY A 246 25.53 -4.98 16.06
N GLY A 247 24.53 -5.87 15.93
CA GLY A 247 23.19 -5.54 15.41
C GLY A 247 23.10 -5.32 13.92
N ASN A 248 24.17 -5.56 13.15
CA ASN A 248 24.13 -5.60 11.69
C ASN A 248 23.95 -7.04 11.24
N SER A 249 22.96 -7.28 10.42
CA SER A 249 22.68 -8.62 9.90
C SER A 249 22.21 -8.56 8.45
N GLU A 250 22.37 -9.65 7.75
CA GLU A 250 21.95 -9.81 6.38
C GLU A 250 21.00 -11.02 6.29
N ILE A 251 19.83 -10.77 5.72
CA ILE A 251 18.84 -11.80 5.43
C ILE A 251 19.08 -12.27 4.01
N SER A 252 19.49 -13.51 3.87
CA SER A 252 19.62 -14.21 2.59
C SER A 252 18.48 -15.21 2.42
N GLY A 253 18.04 -15.41 1.19
CA GLY A 253 16.98 -16.35 0.82
C GLY A 253 16.82 -16.38 -0.70
N ALA A 254 15.89 -17.18 -1.18
CA ALA A 254 15.54 -17.23 -2.61
C ALA A 254 14.71 -16.00 -3.03
N PHE A 255 15.20 -14.79 -2.71
CA PHE A 255 14.51 -13.54 -3.06
C PHE A 255 14.81 -13.12 -4.49
N ASN A 256 13.77 -12.70 -5.21
CA ASN A 256 14.00 -11.85 -6.36
C ASN A 256 14.25 -10.39 -5.92
N LEU A 257 14.73 -9.55 -6.82
CA LEU A 257 15.09 -8.16 -6.51
C LEU A 257 13.92 -7.37 -5.93
N ASN A 258 12.71 -7.58 -6.43
CA ASN A 258 11.52 -6.84 -5.98
C ASN A 258 11.11 -7.27 -4.58
N GLU A 259 11.14 -8.57 -4.28
CA GLU A 259 10.87 -9.11 -2.95
C GLU A 259 11.85 -8.60 -1.90
N ALA A 260 13.15 -8.58 -2.23
CA ALA A 260 14.16 -8.02 -1.34
C ALA A 260 13.95 -6.51 -1.06
N ILE A 261 13.55 -5.76 -2.08
CA ILE A 261 13.21 -4.33 -1.93
C ILE A 261 11.96 -4.16 -1.05
N ASP A 262 10.94 -4.97 -1.26
CA ASP A 262 9.69 -4.87 -0.49
C ASP A 262 9.92 -5.25 0.96
N LEU A 263 10.63 -6.36 1.21
CA LEU A 263 11.02 -6.77 2.55
C LEU A 263 11.83 -5.66 3.25
N ALA A 264 12.81 -5.07 2.58
CA ALA A 264 13.59 -3.96 3.14
C ALA A 264 12.71 -2.74 3.47
N ASN A 265 11.69 -2.44 2.65
CA ASN A 265 10.78 -1.34 2.93
C ASN A 265 9.86 -1.62 4.12
N VAL A 266 9.33 -2.82 4.21
CA VAL A 266 8.52 -3.29 5.34
C VAL A 266 9.32 -3.24 6.63
N LEU A 267 10.56 -3.77 6.63
CA LEU A 267 11.47 -3.74 7.77
C LEU A 267 11.77 -2.30 8.23
N ARG A 268 11.97 -1.37 7.29
CA ARG A 268 12.24 0.05 7.57
C ARG A 268 11.00 0.79 8.08
N ALA A 269 9.82 0.45 7.56
CA ALA A 269 8.57 1.06 7.99
C ALA A 269 8.23 0.71 9.44
N GLY A 270 8.71 -0.45 9.91
CA GLY A 270 8.42 -0.94 11.26
C GLY A 270 6.96 -1.37 11.42
N LYS A 271 6.58 -1.69 12.66
CA LYS A 271 5.22 -2.10 12.98
C LYS A 271 4.23 -0.95 12.80
N LEU A 272 3.24 -1.12 11.96
CA LEU A 272 2.06 -0.25 11.97
C LEU A 272 1.28 -0.48 13.28
N PRO A 273 0.83 0.58 13.97
CA PRO A 273 0.11 0.44 15.25
C PRO A 273 -1.24 -0.27 15.11
N ALA A 274 -1.80 -0.35 13.92
CA ALA A 274 -3.03 -1.08 13.58
C ALA A 274 -3.03 -1.44 12.10
N SER A 275 -3.73 -2.52 11.74
CA SER A 275 -4.04 -2.84 10.34
C SER A 275 -4.89 -1.74 9.71
N ALA A 276 -4.65 -1.44 8.44
CA ALA A 276 -5.45 -0.49 7.69
C ALA A 276 -6.31 -1.26 6.69
N ASP A 277 -7.63 -1.08 6.77
CA ASP A 277 -8.54 -1.62 5.76
C ASP A 277 -8.69 -0.65 4.60
N ILE A 278 -8.56 -1.14 3.38
CA ILE A 278 -8.80 -0.35 2.18
C ILE A 278 -10.31 -0.17 2.02
N VAL A 279 -10.79 1.04 2.34
CA VAL A 279 -12.20 1.40 2.19
C VAL A 279 -12.54 1.72 0.73
N GLN A 280 -11.59 2.31 0.01
CA GLN A 280 -11.74 2.68 -1.39
C GLN A 280 -10.37 2.65 -2.07
N ALA A 281 -10.28 2.05 -3.26
CA ALA A 281 -9.10 2.09 -4.11
C ALA A 281 -9.53 2.51 -5.52
N ASP A 282 -8.96 3.60 -5.99
CA ASP A 282 -9.16 4.10 -7.36
C ASP A 282 -7.86 3.84 -8.15
N GLU A 283 -7.95 3.02 -9.17
CA GLU A 283 -6.82 2.69 -10.03
C GLU A 283 -6.96 3.38 -11.38
N VAL A 284 -5.91 4.08 -11.77
CA VAL A 284 -5.77 4.60 -13.13
C VAL A 284 -4.65 3.86 -13.82
N GLY A 285 -4.98 3.02 -14.80
CA GLY A 285 -3.99 2.23 -15.54
C GLY A 285 -2.93 3.14 -16.19
N PRO A 286 -1.66 2.69 -16.33
CA PRO A 286 -0.56 3.50 -16.86
C PRO A 286 -0.86 4.08 -18.26
N SER A 287 -1.51 3.32 -19.12
CA SER A 287 -1.90 3.76 -20.47
C SER A 287 -3.00 4.81 -20.44
N LEU A 288 -4.05 4.61 -19.63
CA LEU A 288 -5.13 5.57 -19.45
C LEU A 288 -4.63 6.85 -18.76
N GLY A 289 -3.71 6.73 -17.81
CA GLY A 289 -3.09 7.87 -17.15
C GLY A 289 -2.27 8.71 -18.11
N GLN A 290 -1.44 8.08 -18.95
CA GLN A 290 -0.61 8.75 -19.93
C GLN A 290 -1.46 9.46 -21.00
N GLU A 291 -2.43 8.77 -21.58
CA GLU A 291 -3.35 9.32 -22.58
C GLU A 291 -4.15 10.50 -22.01
N ALA A 292 -4.64 10.37 -20.78
CA ALA A 292 -5.40 11.42 -20.13
C ALA A 292 -4.54 12.65 -19.78
N ILE A 293 -3.26 12.46 -19.39
CA ILE A 293 -2.31 13.56 -19.17
C ILE A 293 -2.03 14.27 -20.50
N GLU A 294 -1.77 13.52 -21.58
CA GLU A 294 -1.51 14.10 -22.90
C GLU A 294 -2.73 14.84 -23.44
N SER A 295 -3.91 14.23 -23.38
CA SER A 295 -5.18 14.85 -23.81
C SER A 295 -5.53 16.06 -22.94
N GLY A 296 -5.35 15.96 -21.63
CA GLY A 296 -5.58 17.06 -20.69
C GLY A 296 -4.62 18.23 -20.92
N THR A 297 -3.34 17.94 -21.15
CA THR A 297 -2.33 18.97 -21.43
C THR A 297 -2.57 19.63 -22.78
N ASN A 298 -2.92 18.87 -23.80
CA ASN A 298 -3.26 19.40 -25.11
C ASN A 298 -4.51 20.29 -25.04
N SER A 299 -5.55 19.85 -24.35
CA SER A 299 -6.77 20.63 -24.13
C SER A 299 -6.50 21.92 -23.37
N PHE A 300 -5.66 21.88 -22.34
CA PHE A 300 -5.20 23.04 -21.60
C PHE A 300 -4.46 24.04 -22.49
N MET A 301 -3.50 23.57 -23.31
CA MET A 301 -2.74 24.43 -24.22
C MET A 301 -3.63 25.06 -25.29
N ILE A 302 -4.56 24.30 -25.87
CA ILE A 302 -5.52 24.83 -26.86
C ILE A 302 -6.40 25.88 -26.23
N ALA A 303 -6.98 25.61 -25.07
CA ALA A 303 -7.83 26.55 -24.34
C ALA A 303 -7.07 27.84 -24.00
N LEU A 304 -5.83 27.72 -23.48
CA LEU A 304 -4.99 28.85 -23.14
C LEU A 304 -4.69 29.72 -24.35
N VAL A 305 -4.22 29.12 -25.46
CA VAL A 305 -3.89 29.87 -26.69
C VAL A 305 -5.13 30.57 -27.23
N LEU A 306 -6.27 29.89 -27.26
CA LEU A 306 -7.52 30.45 -27.76
C LEU A 306 -7.94 31.65 -26.93
N VAL A 307 -7.88 31.58 -25.61
CA VAL A 307 -8.21 32.69 -24.70
C VAL A 307 -7.23 33.85 -24.88
N LEU A 308 -5.93 33.61 -24.96
CA LEU A 308 -4.89 34.64 -25.15
C LEU A 308 -5.12 35.40 -26.48
N VAL A 309 -5.39 34.65 -27.55
CA VAL A 309 -5.66 35.23 -28.88
C VAL A 309 -6.96 36.07 -28.85
N TRP A 310 -8.03 35.52 -28.25
CA TRP A 310 -9.30 36.21 -28.13
C TRP A 310 -9.20 37.53 -27.35
N MET A 311 -8.49 37.51 -26.20
CA MET A 311 -8.26 38.68 -25.38
C MET A 311 -7.45 39.75 -26.12
N MET A 312 -6.45 39.35 -26.88
CA MET A 312 -5.64 40.26 -27.67
C MET A 312 -6.45 40.86 -28.84
N PHE A 313 -7.29 40.04 -29.49
CA PHE A 313 -8.11 40.49 -30.62
C PHE A 313 -9.19 41.46 -30.18
N TYR A 314 -9.90 41.17 -29.06
CA TYR A 314 -11.06 41.97 -28.63
C TYR A 314 -10.66 43.21 -27.84
N TYR A 315 -9.68 43.13 -26.93
CA TYR A 315 -9.26 44.25 -26.06
C TYR A 315 -7.95 44.92 -26.50
N GLY A 316 -7.30 44.46 -27.55
CA GLY A 316 -6.10 45.07 -28.09
C GLY A 316 -4.96 45.17 -27.08
N LYS A 317 -4.38 46.35 -26.90
CA LYS A 317 -3.25 46.56 -25.97
C LYS A 317 -3.57 46.23 -24.51
N VAL A 318 -4.80 46.46 -24.08
CA VAL A 318 -5.25 46.19 -22.73
C VAL A 318 -5.35 44.69 -22.50
N GLY A 319 -5.76 43.92 -23.52
CA GLY A 319 -5.76 42.47 -23.52
C GLY A 319 -4.35 41.85 -23.33
N LEU A 320 -3.30 42.55 -23.81
CA LEU A 320 -1.93 42.09 -23.59
C LEU A 320 -1.54 42.09 -22.10
N TYR A 321 -1.94 43.09 -21.32
CA TYR A 321 -1.70 43.15 -19.89
C TYR A 321 -2.45 42.04 -19.15
N SER A 322 -3.71 41.79 -19.56
CA SER A 322 -4.49 40.68 -19.01
C SER A 322 -3.83 39.30 -19.29
N ASN A 323 -3.28 39.15 -20.49
CA ASN A 323 -2.58 37.92 -20.87
C ASN A 323 -1.34 37.68 -20.01
N ILE A 324 -0.54 38.74 -19.72
CA ILE A 324 0.60 38.66 -18.82
C ILE A 324 0.16 38.24 -17.41
N ALA A 325 -0.91 38.87 -16.90
CA ALA A 325 -1.45 38.53 -15.59
C ALA A 325 -1.96 37.07 -15.53
N LEU A 326 -2.61 36.58 -16.59
CA LEU A 326 -3.07 35.20 -16.70
C LEU A 326 -1.91 34.20 -16.68
N VAL A 327 -0.86 34.44 -17.48
CA VAL A 327 0.32 33.58 -17.50
C VAL A 327 1.01 33.55 -16.14
N LEU A 328 1.15 34.71 -15.48
CA LEU A 328 1.71 34.81 -14.15
C LEU A 328 0.88 34.03 -13.12
N ASN A 329 -0.44 34.14 -13.19
CA ASN A 329 -1.35 33.39 -12.33
C ASN A 329 -1.16 31.87 -12.48
N ILE A 330 -1.09 31.37 -13.71
CA ILE A 330 -0.84 29.95 -14.00
C ILE A 330 0.50 29.50 -13.40
N VAL A 331 1.57 30.26 -13.57
CA VAL A 331 2.90 29.97 -13.00
C VAL A 331 2.84 29.93 -11.49
N LEU A 332 2.11 30.84 -10.85
CA LEU A 332 1.94 30.84 -9.40
C LEU A 332 1.16 29.61 -8.92
N ILE A 333 0.07 29.23 -9.59
CA ILE A 333 -0.70 28.03 -9.25
C ILE A 333 0.19 26.77 -9.29
N PHE A 334 0.94 26.58 -10.37
CA PHE A 334 1.87 25.45 -10.47
C PHE A 334 3.00 25.51 -9.43
N GLY A 335 3.51 26.69 -9.13
CA GLY A 335 4.52 26.91 -8.11
C GLY A 335 4.03 26.50 -6.72
N ILE A 336 2.80 26.85 -6.38
CA ILE A 336 2.21 26.51 -5.08
C ILE A 336 1.87 25.03 -4.99
N LEU A 337 1.24 24.45 -6.02
CA LEU A 337 0.97 23.02 -6.09
C LEU A 337 2.26 22.20 -5.91
N SER A 338 3.34 22.62 -6.58
CA SER A 338 4.65 22.00 -6.46
C SER A 338 5.26 22.17 -5.06
N GLY A 339 5.14 23.37 -4.48
CA GLY A 339 5.64 23.69 -3.13
C GLY A 339 4.91 22.94 -2.02
N LEU A 340 3.63 22.67 -2.21
CA LEU A 340 2.82 21.85 -1.28
C LEU A 340 2.99 20.34 -1.48
N GLY A 341 3.73 19.91 -2.50
CA GLY A 341 3.85 18.49 -2.86
C GLY A 341 2.53 17.86 -3.29
N ALA A 342 1.58 18.68 -3.79
CA ALA A 342 0.27 18.18 -4.23
C ALA A 342 0.41 17.38 -5.52
N VAL A 343 -0.23 16.21 -5.57
CA VAL A 343 -0.29 15.38 -6.78
C VAL A 343 -1.37 15.95 -7.70
N LEU A 344 -0.98 16.23 -8.95
CA LEU A 344 -1.91 16.70 -9.97
C LEU A 344 -2.74 15.53 -10.50
N THR A 345 -4.00 15.47 -10.07
CA THR A 345 -4.97 14.46 -10.51
C THR A 345 -5.68 14.91 -11.81
N LEU A 346 -6.29 13.97 -12.55
CA LEU A 346 -7.08 14.30 -13.74
C LEU A 346 -8.15 15.37 -13.49
N PRO A 347 -8.99 15.25 -12.43
CA PRO A 347 -9.91 16.32 -12.08
C PRO A 347 -9.19 17.60 -11.64
N GLY A 348 -7.99 17.51 -11.10
CA GLY A 348 -7.15 18.67 -10.80
C GLY A 348 -6.74 19.45 -12.06
N ILE A 349 -6.41 18.77 -13.16
CA ILE A 349 -6.15 19.38 -14.46
C ILE A 349 -7.41 20.11 -14.95
N ALA A 350 -8.59 19.48 -14.86
CA ALA A 350 -9.85 20.12 -15.20
C ALA A 350 -10.11 21.38 -14.35
N GLY A 351 -9.75 21.35 -13.06
CA GLY A 351 -9.80 22.51 -12.17
C GLY A 351 -8.91 23.66 -12.65
N ILE A 352 -7.70 23.38 -13.13
CA ILE A 352 -6.80 24.39 -13.70
C ILE A 352 -7.38 24.99 -14.98
N VAL A 353 -7.94 24.18 -15.88
CA VAL A 353 -8.58 24.67 -17.12
C VAL A 353 -9.74 25.58 -16.80
N LEU A 354 -10.60 25.19 -15.84
CA LEU A 354 -11.72 26.03 -15.38
C LEU A 354 -11.23 27.38 -14.82
N THR A 355 -10.11 27.36 -14.10
CA THR A 355 -9.54 28.56 -13.50
C THR A 355 -9.07 29.59 -14.55
N ILE A 356 -8.60 29.14 -15.71
CA ILE A 356 -8.27 30.06 -16.81
C ILE A 356 -9.49 30.90 -17.17
N GLY A 357 -10.66 30.27 -17.29
CA GLY A 357 -11.90 30.98 -17.56
C GLY A 357 -12.26 32.03 -16.49
N ILE A 358 -12.22 31.61 -15.22
CA ILE A 358 -12.52 32.46 -14.06
C ILE A 358 -11.54 33.64 -13.94
N ALA A 359 -10.25 33.41 -14.17
CA ALA A 359 -9.21 34.44 -14.08
C ALA A 359 -9.35 35.50 -15.19
N VAL A 360 -9.76 35.09 -16.40
CA VAL A 360 -10.01 35.99 -17.52
C VAL A 360 -11.30 36.79 -17.28
N ASP A 361 -12.34 36.16 -16.75
CA ASP A 361 -13.63 36.77 -16.52
C ASP A 361 -13.56 38.02 -15.60
N ALA A 362 -12.72 37.93 -14.56
CA ALA A 362 -12.45 39.06 -13.67
C ALA A 362 -11.85 40.27 -14.43
N ASN A 363 -10.89 40.02 -15.33
CA ASN A 363 -10.29 41.08 -16.14
C ASN A 363 -11.26 41.65 -17.16
N VAL A 364 -12.06 40.82 -17.81
CA VAL A 364 -13.14 41.21 -18.73
C VAL A 364 -14.13 42.12 -18.04
N LEU A 365 -14.56 41.74 -16.83
CA LEU A 365 -15.51 42.53 -16.07
C LEU A 365 -14.99 43.95 -15.76
N ILE A 366 -13.72 44.07 -15.38
CA ILE A 366 -13.08 45.38 -15.16
C ILE A 366 -13.07 46.19 -16.43
N TYR A 367 -12.68 45.61 -17.56
CA TYR A 367 -12.54 46.30 -18.83
C TYR A 367 -13.91 46.76 -19.35
N GLU A 368 -14.96 45.97 -19.25
CA GLU A 368 -16.29 46.37 -19.64
C GLU A 368 -16.85 47.50 -18.75
N ARG A 369 -16.58 47.47 -17.42
CA ARG A 369 -16.99 48.57 -16.54
C ARG A 369 -16.24 49.86 -16.85
N VAL A 370 -14.95 49.81 -17.15
CA VAL A 370 -14.18 50.97 -17.61
C VAL A 370 -14.75 51.51 -18.91
N ARG A 371 -15.10 50.63 -19.87
CA ARG A 371 -15.68 50.98 -21.15
C ARG A 371 -17.07 51.65 -20.97
N GLU A 372 -17.92 51.14 -20.07
CA GLU A 372 -19.17 51.78 -19.71
C GLU A 372 -18.96 53.21 -19.19
N GLU A 373 -17.99 53.45 -18.31
CA GLU A 373 -17.71 54.77 -17.77
C GLU A 373 -17.15 55.75 -18.80
N LEU A 374 -16.35 55.23 -19.76
CA LEU A 374 -15.90 56.00 -20.93
C LEU A 374 -17.07 56.40 -21.82
N TYR A 375 -18.01 55.49 -22.08
CA TYR A 375 -19.25 55.81 -22.87
C TYR A 375 -20.16 56.82 -22.19
N ARG A 376 -20.11 56.92 -20.84
CA ARG A 376 -20.78 57.96 -20.05
C ARG A 376 -20.08 59.33 -20.12
N GLY A 377 -18.99 59.45 -20.89
CA GLY A 377 -18.30 60.70 -21.14
C GLY A 377 -17.24 61.05 -20.09
N LYS A 378 -16.85 60.13 -19.20
CA LYS A 378 -15.74 60.36 -18.25
C LYS A 378 -14.40 60.33 -18.97
N LYS A 379 -13.46 61.09 -18.45
CA LYS A 379 -12.05 61.04 -18.92
C LYS A 379 -11.42 59.69 -18.52
N GLU A 380 -10.36 59.27 -19.22
CA GLU A 380 -9.73 57.96 -19.07
C GLU A 380 -9.36 57.63 -17.62
N LYS A 381 -8.64 58.50 -16.90
CA LYS A 381 -8.22 58.22 -15.52
C LYS A 381 -9.39 58.03 -14.54
N PRO A 382 -10.39 58.91 -14.47
CA PRO A 382 -11.60 58.67 -13.65
C PRO A 382 -12.37 57.42 -14.08
N ALA A 383 -12.49 57.15 -15.39
CA ALA A 383 -13.21 55.99 -15.89
C ALA A 383 -12.55 54.66 -15.46
N ILE A 384 -11.23 54.63 -15.48
CA ILE A 384 -10.46 53.45 -14.98
C ILE A 384 -10.70 53.24 -13.48
N SER A 385 -10.58 54.30 -12.66
CA SER A 385 -10.76 54.23 -11.22
C SER A 385 -12.19 53.77 -10.84
N ASP A 386 -13.19 54.36 -11.46
CA ASP A 386 -14.61 54.09 -11.16
C ASP A 386 -15.02 52.72 -11.73
N GLY A 387 -14.56 52.37 -12.92
CA GLY A 387 -14.80 51.07 -13.53
C GLY A 387 -14.24 49.93 -12.69
N TYR A 388 -12.99 50.10 -12.18
CA TYR A 388 -12.38 49.13 -11.29
C TYR A 388 -13.17 49.01 -9.97
N GLN A 389 -13.54 50.12 -9.35
CA GLN A 389 -14.27 50.14 -8.09
C GLN A 389 -15.66 49.51 -8.23
N ASN A 390 -16.35 49.73 -9.36
CA ASN A 390 -17.65 49.14 -9.63
C ASN A 390 -17.56 47.63 -9.97
N ALA A 391 -16.47 47.18 -10.58
CA ALA A 391 -16.26 45.77 -10.88
C ALA A 391 -15.89 44.96 -9.62
N LEU A 392 -15.16 45.57 -8.65
CA LEU A 392 -14.56 44.88 -7.51
C LEU A 392 -15.59 44.13 -6.67
N SER A 393 -16.76 44.70 -6.41
CA SER A 393 -17.82 44.04 -5.61
C SER A 393 -18.30 42.74 -6.29
N SER A 394 -18.56 42.80 -7.60
CA SER A 394 -19.03 41.62 -8.35
C SER A 394 -17.95 40.53 -8.44
N ILE A 395 -16.69 40.93 -8.58
CA ILE A 395 -15.56 39.98 -8.58
C ILE A 395 -15.39 39.31 -7.22
N LEU A 396 -15.51 40.09 -6.14
CA LEU A 396 -15.42 39.56 -4.77
C LEU A 396 -16.54 38.55 -4.50
N ASP A 397 -17.79 38.91 -4.85
CA ASP A 397 -18.94 38.04 -4.64
C ASP A 397 -18.81 36.72 -5.41
N ALA A 398 -18.39 36.78 -6.68
CA ALA A 398 -18.16 35.59 -7.48
C ALA A 398 -17.04 34.70 -6.91
N ASN A 399 -15.94 35.31 -6.45
CA ASN A 399 -14.81 34.55 -5.90
C ASN A 399 -15.11 33.99 -4.51
N ILE A 400 -15.88 34.70 -3.66
CA ILE A 400 -16.31 34.19 -2.36
C ILE A 400 -17.25 32.99 -2.55
N THR A 401 -18.23 33.06 -3.46
CA THR A 401 -19.14 31.95 -3.74
C THR A 401 -18.41 30.74 -4.30
N THR A 402 -17.49 30.94 -5.24
CA THR A 402 -16.64 29.85 -5.80
C THR A 402 -15.71 29.30 -4.75
N GLY A 403 -15.06 30.14 -3.94
CA GLY A 403 -14.18 29.74 -2.85
C GLY A 403 -14.91 28.94 -1.77
N LEU A 404 -16.13 29.36 -1.39
CA LEU A 404 -16.98 28.64 -0.45
C LEU A 404 -17.36 27.26 -0.98
N THR A 405 -17.75 27.18 -2.25
CA THR A 405 -18.04 25.91 -2.92
C THR A 405 -16.82 25.00 -2.94
N ALA A 406 -15.66 25.55 -3.32
CA ALA A 406 -14.40 24.81 -3.31
C ALA A 406 -14.02 24.32 -1.90
N LEU A 407 -14.24 25.14 -0.86
CA LEU A 407 -14.00 24.77 0.54
C LEU A 407 -14.92 23.63 1.00
N ILE A 408 -16.20 23.67 0.63
CA ILE A 408 -17.15 22.58 0.92
C ILE A 408 -16.72 21.31 0.22
N LEU A 409 -16.38 21.36 -1.07
CA LEU A 409 -15.88 20.21 -1.82
C LEU A 409 -14.54 19.68 -1.26
N TYR A 410 -13.69 20.57 -0.78
CA TYR A 410 -12.43 20.18 -0.13
C TYR A 410 -12.67 19.47 1.20
N THR A 411 -13.65 19.93 1.99
CA THR A 411 -13.91 19.40 3.34
C THR A 411 -14.69 18.10 3.31
N PHE A 412 -15.72 18.02 2.46
CA PHE A 412 -16.63 16.88 2.38
C PHE A 412 -16.35 15.95 1.19
N GLY A 413 -15.62 16.42 0.18
CA GLY A 413 -15.27 15.62 -0.98
C GLY A 413 -14.23 14.57 -0.68
N THR A 414 -14.30 13.44 -1.39
CA THR A 414 -13.35 12.32 -1.31
C THR A 414 -12.70 12.08 -2.67
N GLY A 415 -11.53 11.43 -2.68
CA GLY A 415 -10.84 11.00 -3.91
C GLY A 415 -10.70 12.11 -4.96
N PRO A 416 -11.16 11.88 -6.20
CA PRO A 416 -11.04 12.79 -7.34
C PRO A 416 -11.62 14.17 -7.10
N ILE A 417 -12.77 14.28 -6.40
CA ILE A 417 -13.44 15.53 -6.10
C ILE A 417 -12.55 16.46 -5.28
N LYS A 418 -11.78 15.89 -4.36
CA LYS A 418 -10.90 16.67 -3.51
C LYS A 418 -9.68 17.21 -4.26
N GLY A 419 -9.12 16.45 -5.22
CA GLY A 419 -8.08 16.93 -6.12
C GLY A 419 -8.53 18.15 -6.90
N PHE A 420 -9.74 18.09 -7.49
CA PHE A 420 -10.38 19.24 -8.16
C PHE A 420 -10.56 20.43 -7.21
N ALA A 421 -11.12 20.19 -6.02
CA ALA A 421 -11.36 21.23 -5.03
C ALA A 421 -10.08 21.92 -4.55
N THR A 422 -8.97 21.16 -4.41
CA THR A 422 -7.66 21.70 -4.01
C THR A 422 -7.13 22.68 -5.05
N THR A 423 -7.16 22.32 -6.33
CA THR A 423 -6.71 23.20 -7.42
C THR A 423 -7.59 24.44 -7.53
N LEU A 424 -8.92 24.27 -7.44
CA LEU A 424 -9.86 25.38 -7.51
C LEU A 424 -9.70 26.33 -6.33
N LEU A 425 -9.51 25.85 -5.10
CA LEU A 425 -9.31 26.68 -3.91
C LEU A 425 -8.04 27.54 -4.03
N ILE A 426 -6.93 26.92 -4.43
CA ILE A 426 -5.67 27.63 -4.66
C ILE A 426 -5.87 28.70 -5.74
N ALA A 427 -6.46 28.33 -6.86
CA ALA A 427 -6.65 29.21 -7.99
C ALA A 427 -7.52 30.44 -7.65
N VAL A 428 -8.65 30.25 -6.98
CA VAL A 428 -9.55 31.36 -6.56
C VAL A 428 -8.86 32.26 -5.55
N SER A 429 -8.05 31.71 -4.63
CA SER A 429 -7.32 32.52 -3.65
C SER A 429 -6.29 33.46 -4.28
N TYR A 430 -5.74 33.09 -5.44
CA TYR A 430 -4.69 33.86 -6.12
C TYR A 430 -5.20 34.77 -7.24
N THR A 431 -6.41 34.61 -7.74
CA THR A 431 -7.01 35.55 -8.71
C THR A 431 -7.09 36.98 -8.18
N HIS A 432 -7.21 37.15 -6.85
CA HIS A 432 -7.15 38.44 -6.21
C HIS A 432 -5.78 39.11 -6.20
N LEU A 433 -4.70 38.31 -6.09
CA LEU A 433 -3.34 38.84 -6.03
C LEU A 433 -2.82 39.32 -7.39
N THR A 434 -3.37 38.77 -8.46
CA THR A 434 -2.97 39.11 -9.86
C THR A 434 -3.81 40.20 -10.49
N LEU A 435 -4.92 40.61 -9.83
CA LEU A 435 -5.65 41.81 -10.26
C LEU A 435 -4.73 43.02 -10.09
N PRO A 436 -4.70 43.95 -11.08
CA PRO A 436 -3.92 45.20 -10.96
C PRO A 436 -4.51 46.05 -9.86
N THR A 437 -4.09 45.80 -8.62
CA THR A 437 -4.59 46.49 -7.42
C THR A 437 -3.89 47.80 -7.13
N ASN A 438 -2.83 48.15 -7.87
CA ASN A 438 -2.08 49.37 -7.63
C ASN A 438 -2.76 50.59 -8.20
N ARG A 439 -3.11 51.50 -7.30
CA ARG A 439 -3.62 52.84 -7.61
C ARG A 439 -2.61 53.74 -8.34
N GLU A 440 -1.42 53.24 -8.65
CA GLU A 440 -0.28 53.97 -9.21
C GLU A 440 0.03 53.51 -10.64
N VAL A 441 -0.93 53.61 -11.55
CA VAL A 441 -0.62 53.62 -12.99
C VAL A 441 -1.32 54.83 -13.64
#